data_1d3089bd6473164e0704d530a3cf742e
#
_entry.id   1d3089bd6473164e0704d530a3cf742e
#
_cell.length_a   1.000
_cell.length_b   1.000
_cell.length_c   1.000
_cell.angle_alpha   90.00
_cell.angle_beta   90.00
_cell.angle_gamma   90.00
#
_symmetry.space_group_name_H-M   'P 1'
#
loop_
_entity.id
_entity.type
_entity.pdbx_description
1 polymer ?
#
loop_
_entity_poly.entity_id
_entity_poly.type
_entity_poly.pdbx_seq_one_letter_code
_entity_poly.pdbx_strand_id
1 'polypeptide(L)'
;MSGRLILLCGLAGAGKTTLAKELEAEGAVRMCPDEWLVALGFDIYDKDARVAVEGLQWELAQALVLRGLTVVDECGVWQRWERDLRRTWAREHGVPVELRFLDAPVDVLTARVVARNRNLPEGAPRIDPGLVAFWDDRIERPDAEELALFD
;
A
#
# COMPACT_ATOMS: atom_id res chain seq x y z
N MET A 1 -15.69 3.04 -19.55
CA MET A 1 -15.35 1.99 -18.55
C MET A 1 -14.71 2.65 -17.33
N SER A 2 -15.21 2.34 -16.17
CA SER A 2 -14.54 2.72 -14.94
C SER A 2 -13.34 1.81 -14.71
N GLY A 3 -12.28 2.36 -14.17
CA GLY A 3 -11.16 1.58 -13.68
C GLY A 3 -11.48 0.86 -12.38
N ARG A 4 -10.47 0.34 -11.75
CA ARG A 4 -10.60 -0.38 -10.49
C ARG A 4 -9.52 0.08 -9.51
N LEU A 5 -9.88 0.20 -8.25
CA LEU A 5 -8.93 0.51 -7.17
C LEU A 5 -8.65 -0.74 -6.36
N ILE A 6 -7.38 -1.05 -6.17
CA ILE A 6 -6.94 -2.17 -5.33
C ILE A 6 -6.09 -1.60 -4.20
N LEU A 7 -6.55 -1.78 -2.96
CA LEU A 7 -5.82 -1.36 -1.77
C LEU A 7 -5.06 -2.56 -1.21
N LEU A 8 -3.77 -2.39 -0.94
CA LEU A 8 -2.96 -3.41 -0.26
C LEU A 8 -2.76 -2.97 1.19
N CYS A 9 -3.28 -3.76 2.11
CA CYS A 9 -3.14 -3.53 3.55
C CYS A 9 -2.15 -4.52 4.13
N GLY A 10 -1.19 -4.03 4.88
CA GLY A 10 -0.20 -4.88 5.55
C GLY A 10 1.06 -4.12 5.92
N LEU A 11 1.85 -4.75 6.76
CA LEU A 11 3.14 -4.25 7.22
C LEU A 11 4.26 -4.54 6.23
N ALA A 12 5.43 -3.94 6.46
CA ALA A 12 6.64 -4.30 5.74
C ALA A 12 6.91 -5.81 5.86
N GLY A 13 7.31 -6.43 4.77
CA GLY A 13 7.56 -7.87 4.71
C GLY A 13 6.32 -8.74 4.46
N ALA A 14 5.13 -8.15 4.42
CA ALA A 14 3.88 -8.90 4.20
C ALA A 14 3.68 -9.39 2.76
N GLY A 15 4.45 -8.87 1.80
CA GLY A 15 4.35 -9.26 0.39
C GLY A 15 3.60 -8.29 -0.50
N LYS A 16 3.33 -7.06 -0.02
CA LYS A 16 2.63 -6.04 -0.80
C LYS A 16 3.32 -5.72 -2.13
N THR A 17 4.63 -5.50 -2.10
CA THR A 17 5.39 -5.16 -3.30
C THR A 17 5.38 -6.29 -4.32
N THR A 18 5.49 -7.53 -3.88
CA THR A 18 5.42 -8.70 -4.77
C THR A 18 4.06 -8.76 -5.47
N LEU A 19 2.98 -8.66 -4.71
CA LEU A 19 1.62 -8.66 -5.27
C LEU A 19 1.39 -7.44 -6.19
N ALA A 20 1.85 -6.26 -5.77
CA ALA A 20 1.70 -5.04 -6.57
C ALA A 20 2.41 -5.16 -7.93
N LYS A 21 3.60 -5.74 -7.96
CA LYS A 21 4.35 -5.97 -9.20
C LYS A 21 3.68 -7.01 -10.11
N GLU A 22 3.06 -8.03 -9.55
CA GLU A 22 2.26 -8.98 -10.32
C GLU A 22 1.07 -8.29 -10.99
N LEU A 23 0.36 -7.45 -10.24
CA LEU A 23 -0.77 -6.67 -10.78
C LEU A 23 -0.30 -5.63 -11.82
N GLU A 24 0.86 -5.03 -11.62
CA GLU A 24 1.49 -4.13 -12.60
C GLU A 24 1.79 -4.84 -13.91
N ALA A 25 2.30 -6.07 -13.85
CA ALA A 25 2.54 -6.90 -15.01
C ALA A 25 1.24 -7.24 -15.78
N GLU A 26 0.11 -7.22 -15.09
CA GLU A 26 -1.23 -7.40 -15.69
C GLU A 26 -1.83 -6.08 -16.22
N GLY A 27 -1.11 -4.96 -16.10
CA GLY A 27 -1.52 -3.67 -16.62
C GLY A 27 -2.01 -2.64 -15.59
N ALA A 28 -1.93 -2.95 -14.29
CA ALA A 28 -2.27 -1.97 -13.26
C ALA A 28 -1.18 -0.90 -13.10
N VAL A 29 -1.58 0.29 -12.69
CA VAL A 29 -0.65 1.36 -12.32
C VAL A 29 -0.37 1.25 -10.82
N ARG A 30 0.89 1.15 -10.49
CA ARG A 30 1.34 0.93 -9.12
C ARG A 30 1.71 2.23 -8.43
N MET A 31 1.15 2.49 -7.25
CA MET A 31 1.46 3.63 -6.39
C MET A 31 2.20 3.13 -5.15
N CYS A 32 3.52 3.26 -5.15
CA CYS A 32 4.38 2.86 -4.04
C CYS A 32 5.04 4.10 -3.42
N PRO A 33 4.59 4.56 -2.23
CA PRO A 33 5.18 5.74 -1.60
C PRO A 33 6.68 5.60 -1.32
N ASP A 34 7.12 4.44 -0.86
CA ASP A 34 8.53 4.20 -0.54
C ASP A 34 9.45 4.41 -1.73
N GLU A 35 9.08 3.87 -2.89
CA GLU A 35 9.89 4.03 -4.11
C GLU A 35 9.91 5.48 -4.61
N TRP A 36 8.80 6.19 -4.47
CA TRP A 36 8.76 7.61 -4.82
C TRP A 36 9.63 8.45 -3.88
N LEU A 37 9.60 8.16 -2.57
CA LEU A 37 10.46 8.85 -1.60
C LEU A 37 11.94 8.63 -1.93
N VAL A 38 12.34 7.39 -2.24
CA VAL A 38 13.72 7.08 -2.65
C VAL A 38 14.09 7.84 -3.92
N ALA A 39 13.24 7.82 -4.93
CA ALA A 39 13.48 8.49 -6.22
C ALA A 39 13.59 10.01 -6.07
N LEU A 40 12.85 10.60 -5.13
CA LEU A 40 12.89 12.03 -4.84
C LEU A 40 14.03 12.45 -3.90
N GLY A 41 14.77 11.49 -3.34
CA GLY A 41 15.89 11.75 -2.46
C GLY A 41 15.50 11.99 -0.99
N PHE A 42 14.29 11.60 -0.58
CA PHE A 42 13.85 11.71 0.81
C PHE A 42 14.14 10.42 1.59
N ASP A 43 14.32 10.58 2.90
CA ASP A 43 14.30 9.46 3.84
C ASP A 43 12.86 8.91 3.93
N ILE A 44 12.71 7.59 3.89
CA ILE A 44 11.38 6.96 3.99
C ILE A 44 10.70 7.20 5.33
N TYR A 45 11.45 7.58 6.35
CA TYR A 45 10.93 7.93 7.68
C TYR A 45 10.63 9.41 7.86
N ASP A 46 10.85 10.23 6.83
CA ASP A 46 10.43 11.63 6.81
C ASP A 46 8.90 11.69 6.72
N LYS A 47 8.27 12.02 7.83
CA LYS A 47 6.79 12.03 7.95
C LYS A 47 6.13 13.05 7.03
N ASP A 48 6.70 14.25 6.94
CA ASP A 48 6.12 15.32 6.11
C ASP A 48 6.22 14.97 4.62
N ALA A 49 7.37 14.45 4.19
CA ALA A 49 7.56 13.99 2.84
C ALA A 49 6.62 12.82 2.49
N ARG A 50 6.43 11.89 3.42
CA ARG A 50 5.52 10.75 3.24
C ARG A 50 4.07 11.20 3.07
N VAL A 51 3.60 12.09 3.93
CA VAL A 51 2.23 12.64 3.83
C VAL A 51 2.03 13.32 2.49
N ALA A 52 3.00 14.10 2.03
CA ALA A 52 2.93 14.80 0.75
C ALA A 52 2.90 13.80 -0.43
N VAL A 53 3.76 12.79 -0.43
CA VAL A 53 3.83 11.78 -1.49
C VAL A 53 2.55 10.95 -1.52
N GLU A 54 2.09 10.46 -0.38
CA GLU A 54 0.85 9.68 -0.29
C GLU A 54 -0.37 10.49 -0.76
N GLY A 55 -0.43 11.76 -0.41
CA GLY A 55 -1.49 12.68 -0.86
C GLY A 55 -1.49 12.86 -2.37
N LEU A 56 -0.33 13.10 -2.98
CA LEU A 56 -0.20 13.23 -4.43
C LEU A 56 -0.52 11.91 -5.16
N GLN A 57 -0.07 10.79 -4.63
CA GLN A 57 -0.40 9.49 -5.20
C GLN A 57 -1.90 9.20 -5.14
N TRP A 58 -2.55 9.57 -4.04
CA TRP A 58 -4.00 9.40 -3.92
C TRP A 58 -4.77 10.27 -4.95
N GLU A 59 -4.38 11.53 -5.13
CA GLU A 59 -4.97 12.38 -6.17
C GLU A 59 -4.76 11.80 -7.58
N LEU A 60 -3.56 11.32 -7.86
CA LEU A 60 -3.26 10.69 -9.15
C LEU A 60 -4.04 9.38 -9.33
N ALA A 61 -4.13 8.56 -8.30
CA ALA A 61 -4.89 7.32 -8.33
C ALA A 61 -6.36 7.58 -8.70
N GLN A 62 -6.98 8.57 -8.08
CA GLN A 62 -8.36 8.98 -8.41
C GLN A 62 -8.50 9.34 -9.88
N ALA A 63 -7.60 10.19 -10.37
CA ALA A 63 -7.63 10.64 -11.76
C ALA A 63 -7.46 9.48 -12.76
N LEU A 64 -6.59 8.53 -12.49
CA LEU A 64 -6.33 7.38 -13.34
C LEU A 64 -7.50 6.39 -13.34
N VAL A 65 -8.06 6.11 -12.18
CA VAL A 65 -9.20 5.20 -12.04
C VAL A 65 -10.42 5.75 -12.78
N LEU A 66 -10.67 7.05 -12.67
CA LEU A 66 -11.76 7.70 -13.41
C LEU A 66 -11.55 7.68 -14.96
N ARG A 67 -10.32 7.47 -15.39
CA ARG A 67 -9.99 7.30 -16.80
C ARG A 67 -10.00 5.83 -17.27
N GLY A 68 -10.44 4.92 -16.41
CA GLY A 68 -10.61 3.52 -16.77
C GLY A 68 -9.40 2.63 -16.45
N LEU A 69 -8.41 3.14 -15.74
CA LEU A 69 -7.23 2.36 -15.38
C LEU A 69 -7.41 1.65 -14.04
N THR A 70 -6.80 0.48 -13.91
CA THR A 70 -6.67 -0.18 -12.61
C THR A 70 -5.46 0.40 -11.88
N VAL A 71 -5.66 0.82 -10.63
CA VAL A 71 -4.61 1.36 -9.77
C VAL A 71 -4.45 0.48 -8.53
N VAL A 72 -3.21 0.18 -8.18
CA VAL A 72 -2.84 -0.51 -6.95
C VAL A 72 -2.22 0.50 -6.00
N ASP A 73 -2.88 0.71 -4.85
CA ASP A 73 -2.40 1.58 -3.78
C ASP A 73 -1.61 0.72 -2.77
N GLU A 74 -0.31 0.93 -2.72
CA GLU A 74 0.64 0.17 -1.90
C GLU A 74 1.04 0.92 -0.62
N CYS A 75 0.27 1.92 -0.19
CA CYS A 75 0.63 2.71 1.00
C CYS A 75 0.46 1.95 2.34
N GLY A 76 -0.16 0.80 2.31
CA GLY A 76 -0.35 -0.08 3.48
C GLY A 76 -1.68 0.11 4.19
N VAL A 77 -2.32 1.26 4.12
CA VAL A 77 -3.65 1.62 4.69
C VAL A 77 -3.89 0.99 6.07
N TRP A 78 -2.99 1.26 7.01
CA TRP A 78 -2.99 0.60 8.32
C TRP A 78 -4.17 0.99 9.21
N GLN A 79 -4.68 2.21 9.06
CA GLN A 79 -5.78 2.71 9.87
C GLN A 79 -7.10 2.53 9.14
N ARG A 80 -8.13 2.17 9.89
CA ARG A 80 -9.45 1.98 9.30
C ARG A 80 -9.96 3.23 8.58
N TRP A 81 -9.71 4.41 9.15
CA TRP A 81 -10.17 5.67 8.52
C TRP A 81 -9.56 5.88 7.12
N GLU A 82 -8.33 5.42 6.89
CA GLU A 82 -7.69 5.51 5.58
C GLU A 82 -8.40 4.61 4.56
N ARG A 83 -8.78 3.42 4.98
CA ARG A 83 -9.53 2.47 4.14
C ARG A 83 -10.94 2.95 3.88
N ASP A 84 -11.60 3.47 4.91
CA ASP A 84 -12.95 4.03 4.79
C ASP A 84 -12.98 5.23 3.83
N LEU A 85 -12.00 6.12 3.92
CA LEU A 85 -11.86 7.25 3.02
C LEU A 85 -11.82 6.81 1.55
N ARG A 86 -10.98 5.85 1.23
CA ARG A 86 -10.81 5.35 -0.13
C ARG A 86 -12.04 4.59 -0.61
N ARG A 87 -12.61 3.76 0.23
CA ARG A 87 -13.82 3.00 -0.09
C ARG A 87 -15.01 3.93 -0.33
N THR A 88 -15.22 4.91 0.55
CA THR A 88 -16.31 5.88 0.40
C THR A 88 -16.19 6.66 -0.89
N TRP A 89 -14.99 7.16 -1.18
CA TRP A 89 -14.73 7.85 -2.44
C TRP A 89 -15.06 6.95 -3.66
N ALA A 90 -14.60 5.71 -3.63
CA ALA A 90 -14.83 4.76 -4.72
C ALA A 90 -16.34 4.51 -4.93
N ARG A 91 -17.10 4.32 -3.85
CA ARG A 91 -18.56 4.12 -3.91
C ARG A 91 -19.28 5.34 -4.47
N GLU A 92 -18.89 6.54 -4.06
CA GLU A 92 -19.46 7.80 -4.55
C GLU A 92 -19.23 8.00 -6.06
N HIS A 93 -18.15 7.45 -6.59
CA HIS A 93 -17.77 7.57 -8.00
C HIS A 93 -18.09 6.32 -8.85
N GLY A 94 -18.75 5.33 -8.28
CA GLY A 94 -19.09 4.09 -8.99
C GLY A 94 -17.87 3.26 -9.38
N VAL A 95 -16.80 3.35 -8.60
CA VAL A 95 -15.53 2.64 -8.85
C VAL A 95 -15.49 1.36 -8.02
N PRO A 96 -15.25 0.19 -8.64
CA PRO A 96 -14.96 -1.03 -7.88
C PRO A 96 -13.71 -0.85 -7.03
N VAL A 97 -13.77 -1.27 -5.76
CA VAL A 97 -12.65 -1.18 -4.82
C VAL A 97 -12.46 -2.49 -4.07
N GLU A 98 -11.26 -3.02 -4.21
CA GLU A 98 -10.84 -4.24 -3.51
C GLU A 98 -9.90 -3.89 -2.36
N LEU A 99 -9.98 -4.65 -1.28
CA LEU A 99 -9.00 -4.63 -0.21
C LEU A 99 -8.34 -6.00 -0.12
N ARG A 100 -7.03 -6.02 -0.27
CA ARG A 100 -6.23 -7.23 -0.07
C ARG A 100 -5.40 -7.06 1.19
N PHE A 101 -5.76 -7.80 2.22
CA PHE A 101 -5.07 -7.79 3.48
C PHE A 101 -4.03 -8.90 3.51
N LEU A 102 -2.75 -8.49 3.61
CA LEU A 102 -1.62 -9.40 3.71
C LEU A 102 -1.08 -9.36 5.13
N ASP A 103 -1.15 -10.49 5.83
CA ASP A 103 -0.72 -10.59 7.21
C ASP A 103 0.22 -11.78 7.41
N ALA A 104 1.07 -11.68 8.41
CA ALA A 104 1.92 -12.76 8.87
C ALA A 104 2.38 -12.47 10.30
N PRO A 105 2.81 -13.48 11.07
CA PRO A 105 3.40 -13.24 12.40
C PRO A 105 4.61 -12.31 12.34
N VAL A 106 4.81 -11.53 13.41
CA VAL A 106 5.90 -10.53 13.50
C VAL A 106 7.27 -11.13 13.20
N ASP A 107 7.56 -12.32 13.71
CA ASP A 107 8.82 -13.01 13.47
C ASP A 107 9.04 -13.34 11.99
N VAL A 108 7.98 -13.74 11.30
CA VAL A 108 8.01 -14.00 9.85
C VAL A 108 8.24 -12.72 9.06
N LEU A 109 7.52 -11.65 9.40
CA LEU A 109 7.69 -10.34 8.76
C LEU A 109 9.10 -9.79 8.97
N THR A 110 9.60 -9.87 10.19
CA THR A 110 10.95 -9.42 10.53
C THR A 110 12.01 -10.19 9.73
N ALA A 111 11.89 -11.51 9.65
CA ALA A 111 12.82 -12.34 8.87
C ALA A 111 12.80 -11.98 7.38
N ARG A 112 11.61 -11.70 6.83
CA ARG A 112 11.47 -11.28 5.41
C ARG A 112 12.10 -9.91 5.17
N VAL A 113 11.96 -8.97 6.11
CA VAL A 113 12.61 -7.65 6.01
C VAL A 113 14.13 -7.78 6.05
N VAL A 114 14.67 -8.60 6.95
CA VAL A 114 16.11 -8.88 7.02
C VAL A 114 16.61 -9.47 5.71
N ALA A 115 15.94 -10.47 5.18
CA ALA A 115 16.31 -11.11 3.91
C ALA A 115 16.26 -10.12 2.73
N ARG A 116 15.23 -9.29 2.67
CA ARG A 116 15.08 -8.25 1.65
C ARG A 116 16.20 -7.22 1.71
N ASN A 117 16.60 -6.79 2.90
CA ASN A 117 17.69 -5.81 3.07
C ASN A 117 19.04 -6.33 2.55
N ARG A 118 19.24 -7.64 2.51
CA ARG A 118 20.47 -8.26 1.98
C ARG A 118 20.53 -8.26 0.45
N ASN A 119 19.39 -8.13 -0.21
CA ASN A 119 19.27 -8.19 -1.66
C ASN A 119 18.17 -7.23 -2.13
N LEU A 120 18.36 -5.93 -1.87
CA LEU A 120 17.38 -4.89 -2.19
C LEU A 120 17.18 -4.77 -3.70
N PRO A 121 15.91 -4.82 -4.18
CA PRO A 121 15.60 -4.44 -5.55
C PRO A 121 15.99 -2.99 -5.81
N GLU A 122 16.27 -2.66 -7.08
CA GLU A 122 16.54 -1.28 -7.49
C GLU A 122 15.37 -0.36 -7.10
N GLY A 123 15.69 0.79 -6.52
CA GLY A 123 14.69 1.78 -6.08
C GLY A 123 13.99 1.45 -4.77
N ALA A 124 14.23 0.28 -4.17
CA ALA A 124 13.62 -0.10 -2.90
C ALA A 124 14.45 0.43 -1.72
N PRO A 125 13.80 0.93 -0.65
CA PRO A 125 14.51 1.40 0.53
C PRO A 125 14.92 0.24 1.43
N ARG A 126 16.00 0.48 2.20
CA ARG A 126 16.30 -0.36 3.35
C ARG A 126 15.29 -0.07 4.46
N ILE A 127 14.75 -1.12 5.07
CA ILE A 127 13.78 -1.02 6.17
C ILE A 127 14.45 -1.54 7.44
N ASP A 128 14.29 -0.82 8.56
CA ASP A 128 14.78 -1.27 9.86
C ASP A 128 13.93 -2.44 10.37
N PRO A 129 14.49 -3.66 10.49
CA PRO A 129 13.73 -4.82 10.97
C PRO A 129 13.22 -4.63 12.40
N GLY A 130 13.90 -3.81 13.21
CA GLY A 130 13.51 -3.52 14.59
C GLY A 130 12.20 -2.75 14.72
N LEU A 131 11.72 -2.13 13.64
CA LEU A 131 10.47 -1.36 13.64
C LEU A 131 9.23 -2.23 13.38
N VAL A 132 9.39 -3.46 12.92
CA VAL A 132 8.25 -4.31 12.54
C VAL A 132 7.32 -4.55 13.74
N ALA A 133 7.85 -4.90 14.89
CA ALA A 133 7.06 -5.10 16.11
C ALA A 133 6.35 -3.82 16.55
N PHE A 134 7.01 -2.68 16.41
CA PHE A 134 6.44 -1.36 16.71
C PHE A 134 5.23 -1.06 15.80
N TRP A 135 5.34 -1.36 14.51
CA TRP A 135 4.26 -1.17 13.56
C TRP A 135 3.11 -2.16 13.75
N ASP A 136 3.44 -3.40 14.13
CA ASP A 136 2.45 -4.44 14.41
C ASP A 136 1.47 -4.02 15.52
N ASP A 137 1.95 -3.30 16.52
CA ASP A 137 1.11 -2.76 17.60
C ASP A 137 0.20 -1.60 17.15
N ARG A 138 0.46 -1.01 16.00
CA ARG A 138 -0.24 0.19 15.50
C ARG A 138 -1.20 -0.06 14.37
N ILE A 139 -1.04 -1.14 13.65
CA ILE A 139 -1.95 -1.45 12.55
C ILE A 139 -3.34 -1.83 13.09
N GLU A 140 -4.37 -1.21 12.58
CA GLU A 140 -5.75 -1.66 12.76
C GLU A 140 -6.07 -2.71 11.70
N ARG A 141 -6.00 -3.98 12.08
CA ARG A 141 -6.29 -5.06 11.14
C ARG A 141 -7.75 -5.07 10.74
N PRO A 142 -8.05 -5.14 9.44
CA PRO A 142 -9.44 -5.31 9.01
C PRO A 142 -9.97 -6.66 9.48
N ASP A 143 -11.18 -6.65 10.03
CA ASP A 143 -11.89 -7.86 10.39
C ASP A 143 -12.76 -8.37 9.22
N ALA A 144 -13.41 -9.51 9.40
CA ALA A 144 -14.26 -10.10 8.37
C ALA A 144 -15.42 -9.18 7.97
N GLU A 145 -15.95 -8.42 8.93
CA GLU A 145 -17.06 -7.48 8.70
C GLU A 145 -16.60 -6.32 7.81
N GLU A 146 -15.44 -5.75 8.09
CA GLU A 146 -14.86 -4.70 7.24
C GLU A 146 -14.53 -5.24 5.84
N LEU A 147 -13.88 -6.40 5.74
CA LEU A 147 -13.51 -6.99 4.46
C LEU A 147 -14.71 -7.22 3.55
N ALA A 148 -15.88 -7.55 4.12
CA ALA A 148 -17.12 -7.76 3.38
C ALA A 148 -17.67 -6.46 2.74
N LEU A 149 -17.19 -5.28 3.12
CA LEU A 149 -17.59 -3.99 2.54
C LEU A 149 -16.92 -3.69 1.20
N PHE A 150 -15.88 -4.43 0.86
CA PHE A 150 -15.13 -4.30 -0.40
C PHE A 150 -15.62 -5.30 -1.44
N ASP A 151 -15.22 -5.08 -2.70
CA ASP A 151 -15.57 -5.97 -3.82
C ASP A 151 -14.76 -7.26 -3.85
#